data_39ad60480299c0a6907a92a952b36146
#
_entry.id   39ad60480299c0a6907a92a952b36146
#
_cell.length_a   1.000
_cell.length_b   1.000
_cell.length_c   1.000
_cell.angle_alpha   90.00
_cell.angle_beta   90.00
_cell.angle_gamma   90.00
#
_symmetry.space_group_name_H-M   'P 1'
#
loop_
_entity.id
_entity.type
_entity.pdbx_description
1 polymer ?
#
loop_
_entity_poly.entity_id
_entity_poly.type
_entity_poly.pdbx_seq_one_letter_code
_entity_poly.pdbx_strand_id
1 'polypeptide(L)'
;KEIKVMKKFLAVVMTAVLAMSMMTACGSSKSSKENKDTTAAKAETTKAETIDASGVTLVSDGVLTVGAEMGYAPFETLQKDGKTPEGFDIDIITEIAKRLGLKVNFINTSFDGILGKIGKDYDVVCSAVTINPTRKKAVLFSTPYITNYQTVVVKKGSDLKINSLKDLDGKSVGVQKGTTSDQLMSEYKSTKTINVEVAANDKLLNCFTQLTNGEIDAVVVDSTVADGFVAKNPDKYEKAFSDKTEPEEFGIAIGKNNAKLQEAINKALEQMDKDGFLKDTADYWFSSQE
;
A
#
# COMPACT_ATOMS: atom_id res chain seq x y z
N LYS A 1 13.50 -38.17 9.29
CA LYS A 1 14.80 -37.51 9.56
C LYS A 1 14.57 -36.03 9.66
N GLU A 2 14.55 -35.58 10.91
CA GLU A 2 14.38 -34.17 11.28
C GLU A 2 15.58 -33.35 10.83
N ILE A 3 15.35 -32.14 10.38
CA ILE A 3 16.36 -31.09 10.42
C ILE A 3 15.84 -29.96 11.30
N LYS A 4 16.33 -29.98 12.55
CA LYS A 4 16.38 -28.85 13.46
C LYS A 4 17.47 -27.89 13.01
N VAL A 5 17.14 -26.66 12.69
CA VAL A 5 18.07 -25.50 12.71
C VAL A 5 17.17 -24.27 12.87
N MET A 6 17.22 -23.53 13.82
CA MET A 6 18.07 -22.81 14.71
C MET A 6 17.28 -21.59 15.22
N LYS A 7 16.66 -21.78 16.38
CA LYS A 7 16.33 -20.64 17.24
C LYS A 7 17.59 -20.33 18.02
N LYS A 8 18.22 -19.20 17.77
CA LYS A 8 19.15 -18.50 18.69
C LYS A 8 19.36 -17.08 18.12
N PHE A 9 18.79 -16.12 18.80
CA PHE A 9 19.46 -14.91 19.26
C PHE A 9 18.41 -13.96 19.79
N LEU A 10 18.18 -14.04 21.08
CA LEU A 10 17.75 -12.90 21.87
C LEU A 10 18.05 -13.22 23.33
N ALA A 11 19.13 -12.70 23.86
CA ALA A 11 19.33 -12.37 25.28
C ALA A 11 20.78 -11.88 25.50
N VAL A 12 20.99 -10.59 25.66
CA VAL A 12 22.08 -9.98 26.44
C VAL A 12 21.52 -8.64 26.89
N VAL A 13 20.94 -8.59 28.08
CA VAL A 13 21.52 -8.34 29.38
C VAL A 13 21.97 -6.89 29.58
N MET A 14 21.13 -6.16 30.33
CA MET A 14 21.50 -4.98 31.11
C MET A 14 22.56 -5.33 32.13
N THR A 15 23.65 -4.56 32.19
CA THR A 15 24.37 -4.33 33.44
C THR A 15 24.91 -2.91 33.46
N ALA A 16 24.39 -2.14 34.39
CA ALA A 16 24.92 -0.85 34.82
C ALA A 16 26.17 -1.05 35.66
N VAL A 17 27.21 -0.26 35.40
CA VAL A 17 28.24 0.03 36.42
C VAL A 17 28.58 1.50 36.36
N LEU A 18 28.22 2.19 37.43
CA LEU A 18 28.77 3.48 37.85
C LEU A 18 30.22 3.28 38.34
N ALA A 19 31.13 4.12 37.90
CA ALA A 19 32.30 4.47 38.70
C ALA A 19 32.81 5.86 38.31
N MET A 20 32.69 6.79 39.25
CA MET A 20 33.43 8.06 39.30
C MET A 20 34.91 7.78 39.55
N SER A 21 35.79 8.58 38.98
CA SER A 21 36.91 9.17 39.70
C SER A 21 37.60 10.28 38.89
N MET A 22 37.73 11.43 39.53
CA MET A 22 38.56 12.56 39.14
C MET A 22 40.05 12.21 39.30
N MET A 23 40.94 12.82 38.52
CA MET A 23 42.01 13.69 39.00
C MET A 23 42.95 14.14 37.88
N THR A 24 43.08 15.43 37.83
CA THR A 24 44.16 16.35 37.45
C THR A 24 45.55 15.79 37.15
N ALA A 25 46.25 16.28 36.14
CA ALA A 25 47.35 17.23 36.18
C ALA A 25 48.21 17.29 34.91
N CYS A 26 48.66 18.47 34.61
CA CYS A 26 49.56 18.99 33.61
C CYS A 26 50.78 18.15 33.20
N GLY A 27 51.21 18.40 31.90
CA GLY A 27 52.58 18.14 31.49
C GLY A 27 52.80 18.18 29.98
N SER A 28 53.48 19.22 29.50
CA SER A 28 53.94 19.50 28.14
C SER A 28 54.81 18.41 27.52
N SER A 29 54.70 18.13 26.25
CA SER A 29 55.68 18.43 25.20
C SER A 29 55.46 17.62 23.90
N LYS A 30 55.63 18.33 22.78
CA LYS A 30 55.71 18.01 21.36
C LYS A 30 56.09 16.57 20.96
N SER A 31 55.34 15.98 20.02
CA SER A 31 55.90 15.50 18.75
C SER A 31 54.81 15.12 17.75
N SER A 32 54.97 15.58 16.53
CA SER A 32 54.16 15.36 15.33
C SER A 32 54.09 13.88 14.94
N LYS A 33 52.87 13.39 14.53
CA LYS A 33 52.70 12.51 13.38
C LYS A 33 51.22 12.43 13.01
N GLU A 34 50.98 12.60 11.72
CA GLU A 34 49.73 12.48 11.03
C GLU A 34 48.94 11.23 11.43
N ASN A 35 47.65 11.40 11.67
CA ASN A 35 46.73 10.31 11.61
C ASN A 35 45.44 10.78 10.88
N LYS A 36 45.12 10.08 9.82
CA LYS A 36 43.93 10.25 8.99
C LYS A 36 42.68 10.19 9.85
N ASP A 37 41.99 11.28 9.93
CA ASP A 37 40.65 11.38 10.50
C ASP A 37 39.67 10.68 9.56
N THR A 38 39.20 9.53 9.98
CA THR A 38 38.04 8.88 9.40
C THR A 38 36.84 9.45 10.13
N THR A 39 36.28 10.51 9.59
CA THR A 39 35.03 11.09 10.07
C THR A 39 33.91 10.10 9.77
N ALA A 40 33.54 9.31 10.77
CA ALA A 40 32.26 8.58 10.75
C ALA A 40 31.15 9.63 10.76
N ALA A 41 30.49 9.80 9.63
CA ALA A 41 29.27 10.59 9.54
C ALA A 41 28.23 9.98 10.47
N LYS A 42 28.00 10.65 11.58
CA LYS A 42 26.88 10.39 12.48
C LYS A 42 25.62 10.74 11.70
N ALA A 43 24.85 9.73 11.28
CA ALA A 43 23.52 9.94 10.74
C ALA A 43 22.70 10.64 11.83
N GLU A 44 22.47 11.92 11.68
CA GLU A 44 21.48 12.65 12.46
C GLU A 44 20.11 12.11 12.03
N THR A 45 19.51 11.32 12.90
CA THR A 45 18.10 10.96 12.83
C THR A 45 17.34 12.27 13.07
N THR A 46 17.00 12.97 12.03
CA THR A 46 16.08 14.11 12.08
C THR A 46 14.76 13.59 12.62
N LYS A 47 14.44 13.97 13.85
CA LYS A 47 13.15 13.70 14.47
C LYS A 47 12.10 14.35 13.57
N ALA A 48 11.24 13.55 12.92
CA ALA A 48 10.19 14.09 12.08
C ALA A 48 9.37 15.10 12.88
N GLU A 49 9.24 16.33 12.37
CA GLU A 49 8.44 17.38 13.01
C GLU A 49 6.99 16.89 13.05
N THR A 50 6.38 16.95 14.23
CA THR A 50 4.95 16.62 14.40
C THR A 50 4.13 17.63 13.58
N ILE A 51 3.24 17.14 12.74
CA ILE A 51 2.38 17.98 11.92
C ILE A 51 1.23 18.47 12.77
N ASP A 52 0.95 19.77 12.71
CA ASP A 52 -0.23 20.34 13.36
C ASP A 52 -1.51 19.84 12.69
N ALA A 53 -2.24 19.00 13.39
CA ALA A 53 -3.56 18.50 13.03
C ALA A 53 -4.69 19.27 13.74
N SER A 54 -4.42 20.44 14.32
CA SER A 54 -5.44 21.26 14.98
C SER A 54 -6.51 21.70 13.99
N GLY A 55 -7.77 21.51 14.38
CA GLY A 55 -8.93 21.90 13.59
C GLY A 55 -9.28 20.94 12.44
N VAL A 56 -8.72 19.72 12.40
CA VAL A 56 -9.29 18.62 11.61
C VAL A 56 -10.55 18.11 12.29
N THR A 57 -11.52 17.68 11.50
CA THR A 57 -12.74 17.03 12.01
C THR A 57 -12.57 15.53 11.86
N LEU A 58 -12.69 14.79 12.96
CA LEU A 58 -12.59 13.33 12.99
C LEU A 58 -13.91 12.70 13.49
N VAL A 59 -14.20 11.48 13.03
CA VAL A 59 -15.35 10.69 13.51
C VAL A 59 -15.18 10.34 15.00
N SER A 60 -13.93 10.18 15.44
CA SER A 60 -13.59 9.92 16.84
C SER A 60 -12.38 10.76 17.25
N ASP A 61 -12.51 11.56 18.31
CA ASP A 61 -11.46 12.48 18.74
C ASP A 61 -10.13 11.77 18.98
N GLY A 62 -9.05 12.30 18.39
CA GLY A 62 -7.69 11.77 18.53
C GLY A 62 -7.43 10.44 17.82
N VAL A 63 -8.38 9.95 17.00
CA VAL A 63 -8.26 8.68 16.26
C VAL A 63 -8.56 8.91 14.78
N LEU A 64 -7.58 8.65 13.92
CA LEU A 64 -7.80 8.57 12.48
C LEU A 64 -8.46 7.23 12.17
N THR A 65 -9.75 7.24 11.84
CA THR A 65 -10.49 6.04 11.47
C THR A 65 -10.42 5.85 9.97
N VAL A 66 -9.98 4.67 9.54
CA VAL A 66 -9.64 4.35 8.15
C VAL A 66 -10.53 3.23 7.63
N GLY A 67 -11.30 3.50 6.58
CA GLY A 67 -12.01 2.47 5.81
C GLY A 67 -11.05 1.78 4.84
N ALA A 68 -11.02 0.45 4.83
CA ALA A 68 -10.25 -0.36 3.91
C ALA A 68 -10.94 -1.70 3.63
N GLU A 69 -10.69 -2.29 2.46
CA GLU A 69 -11.16 -3.62 2.11
C GLU A 69 -10.05 -4.64 2.32
N MET A 70 -10.07 -5.35 3.45
CA MET A 70 -9.01 -6.28 3.84
C MET A 70 -9.04 -7.56 3.01
N GLY A 71 -8.34 -7.55 1.87
CA GLY A 71 -8.31 -8.66 0.91
C GLY A 71 -7.64 -8.29 -0.40
N TYR A 72 -6.99 -7.11 -0.44
CA TYR A 72 -6.35 -6.56 -1.64
C TYR A 72 -4.82 -6.49 -1.47
N ALA A 73 -4.21 -7.65 -1.19
CA ALA A 73 -2.75 -7.74 -1.02
C ALA A 73 -2.01 -7.33 -2.31
N PRO A 74 -0.86 -6.63 -2.21
CA PRO A 74 -0.09 -6.34 -0.99
C PRO A 74 -0.46 -5.03 -0.28
N PHE A 75 -1.53 -4.33 -0.67
CA PHE A 75 -1.92 -3.04 -0.12
C PHE A 75 -2.56 -3.18 1.28
N GLU A 76 -3.58 -4.01 1.42
CA GLU A 76 -4.26 -4.26 2.69
C GLU A 76 -4.80 -5.69 2.77
N THR A 77 -4.47 -6.35 3.86
CA THR A 77 -4.94 -7.70 4.18
C THR A 77 -4.95 -7.91 5.68
N LEU A 78 -5.38 -9.07 6.11
CA LEU A 78 -5.27 -9.48 7.51
C LEU A 78 -4.15 -10.51 7.66
N GLN A 79 -3.40 -10.41 8.75
CA GLN A 79 -2.43 -11.42 9.15
C GLN A 79 -3.10 -12.79 9.35
N LYS A 80 -2.30 -13.81 9.59
CA LYS A 80 -2.79 -15.19 9.83
C LYS A 80 -3.75 -15.31 11.02
N ASP A 81 -3.76 -14.34 11.93
CA ASP A 81 -4.68 -14.26 13.05
C ASP A 81 -6.12 -13.86 12.64
N GLY A 82 -6.29 -13.43 11.38
CA GLY A 82 -7.56 -12.97 10.81
C GLY A 82 -8.09 -11.66 11.41
N LYS A 83 -7.25 -10.90 12.11
CA LYS A 83 -7.64 -9.68 12.84
C LYS A 83 -6.69 -8.51 12.62
N THR A 84 -5.39 -8.73 12.63
CA THR A 84 -4.38 -7.68 12.54
C THR A 84 -4.21 -7.25 11.08
N PRO A 85 -4.48 -5.98 10.73
CA PRO A 85 -4.23 -5.46 9.40
C PRO A 85 -2.73 -5.42 9.08
N GLU A 86 -2.38 -5.72 7.83
CA GLU A 86 -1.03 -5.56 7.29
C GLU A 86 -1.10 -5.18 5.81
N GLY A 87 -0.07 -4.52 5.29
CA GLY A 87 0.03 -4.15 3.89
C GLY A 87 0.62 -2.76 3.69
N PHE A 88 0.90 -2.43 2.45
CA PHE A 88 1.50 -1.15 2.08
C PHE A 88 0.64 0.04 2.53
N ASP A 89 -0.65 0.03 2.23
CA ASP A 89 -1.58 1.09 2.63
C ASP A 89 -1.73 1.18 4.16
N ILE A 90 -1.67 0.04 4.84
CA ILE A 90 -1.73 -0.03 6.31
C ILE A 90 -0.52 0.68 6.92
N ASP A 91 0.68 0.41 6.41
CA ASP A 91 1.92 1.04 6.89
C ASP A 91 1.94 2.54 6.59
N ILE A 92 1.55 2.94 5.37
CA ILE A 92 1.48 4.35 4.96
C ILE A 92 0.53 5.14 5.86
N ILE A 93 -0.71 4.68 6.05
CA ILE A 93 -1.69 5.43 6.83
C ILE A 93 -1.39 5.41 8.34
N THR A 94 -0.74 4.35 8.82
CA THR A 94 -0.30 4.26 10.22
C THR A 94 0.81 5.27 10.51
N GLU A 95 1.79 5.40 9.61
CA GLU A 95 2.85 6.40 9.75
C GLU A 95 2.29 7.83 9.62
N ILE A 96 1.32 8.06 8.71
CA ILE A 96 0.62 9.35 8.62
C ILE A 96 -0.04 9.68 9.96
N ALA A 97 -0.85 8.78 10.53
CA ALA A 97 -1.52 8.99 11.80
C ALA A 97 -0.52 9.34 12.92
N LYS A 98 0.60 8.63 12.97
CA LYS A 98 1.69 8.87 13.93
C LYS A 98 2.28 10.28 13.78
N ARG A 99 2.56 10.75 12.55
CA ARG A 99 3.07 12.11 12.29
C ARG A 99 2.08 13.22 12.65
N LEU A 100 0.78 12.91 12.56
CA LEU A 100 -0.29 13.78 12.99
C LEU A 100 -0.55 13.71 14.51
N GLY A 101 0.15 12.86 15.27
CA GLY A 101 -0.10 12.65 16.69
C GLY A 101 -1.43 11.95 16.99
N LEU A 102 -1.99 11.22 16.03
CA LEU A 102 -3.25 10.50 16.11
C LEU A 102 -3.03 8.99 16.33
N LYS A 103 -3.98 8.34 16.98
CA LYS A 103 -4.11 6.89 16.91
C LYS A 103 -4.74 6.50 15.57
N VAL A 104 -4.55 5.25 15.14
CA VAL A 104 -5.22 4.72 13.96
C VAL A 104 -6.19 3.61 14.34
N ASN A 105 -7.34 3.57 13.66
CA ASN A 105 -8.32 2.49 13.76
C ASN A 105 -8.80 2.09 12.36
N PHE A 106 -8.82 0.80 12.06
CA PHE A 106 -9.22 0.29 10.74
C PHE A 106 -10.62 -0.31 10.78
N ILE A 107 -11.44 0.06 9.80
CA ILE A 107 -12.77 -0.50 9.56
C ILE A 107 -12.73 -1.32 8.28
N ASN A 108 -12.78 -2.66 8.41
CA ASN A 108 -12.88 -3.55 7.25
C ASN A 108 -14.28 -3.47 6.64
N THR A 109 -14.36 -3.13 5.36
CA THR A 109 -15.64 -2.95 4.65
C THR A 109 -15.50 -3.37 3.18
N SER A 110 -16.61 -3.52 2.47
CA SER A 110 -16.59 -3.78 1.02
C SER A 110 -16.05 -2.56 0.26
N PHE A 111 -15.26 -2.80 -0.81
CA PHE A 111 -14.76 -1.74 -1.67
C PHE A 111 -15.89 -1.03 -2.43
N ASP A 112 -16.89 -1.78 -2.87
CA ASP A 112 -18.08 -1.18 -3.49
C ASP A 112 -18.82 -0.29 -2.49
N GLY A 113 -19.01 0.97 -2.87
CA GLY A 113 -19.64 1.98 -2.02
C GLY A 113 -18.76 2.54 -0.89
N ILE A 114 -17.49 2.16 -0.77
CA ILE A 114 -16.58 2.54 0.32
C ILE A 114 -16.48 4.08 0.48
N LEU A 115 -16.42 4.84 -0.62
CA LEU A 115 -16.28 6.30 -0.56
C LEU A 115 -17.52 7.01 0.03
N GLY A 116 -18.70 6.40 -0.08
CA GLY A 116 -19.95 6.99 0.40
C GLY A 116 -20.12 7.02 1.93
N LYS A 117 -19.21 6.38 2.65
CA LYS A 117 -19.26 6.29 4.12
C LYS A 117 -18.26 7.20 4.82
N ILE A 118 -17.39 7.90 4.05
CA ILE A 118 -16.43 8.87 4.59
C ILE A 118 -17.18 9.99 5.32
N GLY A 119 -16.71 10.32 6.52
CA GLY A 119 -17.32 11.30 7.42
C GLY A 119 -18.51 10.78 8.22
N LYS A 120 -18.82 9.48 8.13
CA LYS A 120 -19.84 8.78 8.94
C LYS A 120 -19.24 7.61 9.70
N ASP A 121 -18.72 6.62 8.97
CA ASP A 121 -18.17 5.39 9.54
C ASP A 121 -16.65 5.51 9.75
N TYR A 122 -15.97 6.32 8.94
CA TYR A 122 -14.53 6.59 9.01
C TYR A 122 -14.18 7.96 8.41
N ASP A 123 -12.98 8.44 8.72
CA ASP A 123 -12.48 9.76 8.31
C ASP A 123 -11.95 9.75 6.88
N VAL A 124 -11.25 8.66 6.52
CA VAL A 124 -10.57 8.49 5.24
C VAL A 124 -10.73 7.06 4.72
N VAL A 125 -10.44 6.87 3.44
CA VAL A 125 -10.24 5.55 2.83
C VAL A 125 -8.82 5.48 2.31
N CYS A 126 -8.08 4.45 2.76
CA CYS A 126 -6.78 4.05 2.25
C CYS A 126 -6.89 2.57 1.89
N SER A 127 -7.09 2.28 0.61
CA SER A 127 -7.44 0.96 0.07
C SER A 127 -7.23 0.92 -1.45
N ALA A 128 -6.00 1.21 -1.89
CA ALA A 128 -5.58 1.25 -3.29
C ALA A 128 -6.55 2.05 -4.19
N VAL A 129 -6.99 3.23 -3.72
CA VAL A 129 -8.05 3.99 -4.40
C VAL A 129 -7.48 4.83 -5.52
N THR A 130 -7.79 4.47 -6.78
CA THR A 130 -7.43 5.27 -7.95
C THR A 130 -8.04 6.67 -7.89
N ILE A 131 -7.21 7.66 -8.10
CA ILE A 131 -7.61 9.07 -8.26
C ILE A 131 -8.16 9.26 -9.67
N ASN A 132 -9.47 9.45 -9.81
CA ASN A 132 -10.09 9.72 -11.10
C ASN A 132 -11.13 10.85 -11.04
N PRO A 133 -11.55 11.42 -12.19
CA PRO A 133 -12.50 12.53 -12.23
C PRO A 133 -13.85 12.24 -11.58
N THR A 134 -14.33 11.01 -11.68
CA THR A 134 -15.62 10.60 -11.09
C THR A 134 -15.54 10.59 -9.57
N ARG A 135 -14.51 9.97 -9.00
CA ARG A 135 -14.28 9.92 -7.54
C ARG A 135 -13.98 11.31 -6.96
N LYS A 136 -13.24 12.16 -7.70
CA LYS A 136 -12.98 13.57 -7.32
C LYS A 136 -14.24 14.42 -7.18
N LYS A 137 -15.36 14.04 -7.80
CA LYS A 137 -16.65 14.73 -7.58
C LYS A 137 -17.21 14.46 -6.18
N ALA A 138 -16.97 13.29 -5.62
CA ALA A 138 -17.52 12.86 -4.34
C ALA A 138 -16.61 13.13 -3.15
N VAL A 139 -15.28 13.02 -3.31
CA VAL A 139 -14.29 13.11 -2.24
C VAL A 139 -13.13 14.02 -2.62
N LEU A 140 -12.32 14.42 -1.62
CA LEU A 140 -10.98 14.95 -1.81
C LEU A 140 -10.00 13.76 -1.87
N PHE A 141 -8.84 13.98 -2.47
CA PHE A 141 -7.73 13.02 -2.47
C PHE A 141 -6.46 13.66 -1.93
N SER A 142 -5.61 12.87 -1.31
CA SER A 142 -4.24 13.24 -1.05
C SER A 142 -3.46 13.43 -2.37
N THR A 143 -2.22 13.92 -2.27
CA THR A 143 -1.22 13.69 -3.32
C THR A 143 -1.09 12.19 -3.57
N PRO A 144 -0.81 11.76 -4.82
CA PRO A 144 -0.62 10.34 -5.12
C PRO A 144 0.60 9.79 -4.38
N TYR A 145 0.54 8.52 -3.98
CA TYR A 145 1.63 7.85 -3.28
C TYR A 145 2.18 6.62 -4.02
N ILE A 146 1.49 6.16 -5.08
CA ILE A 146 1.95 5.07 -5.96
C ILE A 146 1.28 5.16 -7.33
N THR A 147 1.99 4.70 -8.37
CA THR A 147 1.47 4.53 -9.73
C THR A 147 1.22 3.06 -10.03
N ASN A 148 0.14 2.78 -10.74
CA ASN A 148 -0.33 1.44 -11.07
C ASN A 148 -0.86 1.38 -12.52
N TYR A 149 -1.16 0.18 -13.03
CA TYR A 149 -1.67 -0.07 -14.39
C TYR A 149 -2.72 -1.18 -14.37
N GLN A 150 -3.64 -1.17 -15.32
CA GLN A 150 -4.55 -2.29 -15.53
C GLN A 150 -3.82 -3.48 -16.13
N THR A 151 -3.97 -4.66 -15.54
CA THR A 151 -3.25 -5.88 -15.91
C THR A 151 -4.22 -7.04 -16.10
N VAL A 152 -3.99 -7.81 -17.16
CA VAL A 152 -4.71 -9.05 -17.46
C VAL A 152 -3.92 -10.22 -16.90
N VAL A 153 -4.54 -10.98 -16.01
CA VAL A 153 -4.02 -12.24 -15.47
C VAL A 153 -4.83 -13.41 -16.05
N VAL A 154 -4.13 -14.43 -16.49
CA VAL A 154 -4.71 -15.66 -17.04
C VAL A 154 -4.18 -16.90 -16.28
N LYS A 155 -4.79 -18.05 -16.52
CA LYS A 155 -4.24 -19.32 -16.02
C LYS A 155 -2.85 -19.57 -16.64
N LYS A 156 -1.98 -20.15 -15.88
CA LYS A 156 -0.64 -20.58 -16.36
C LYS A 156 -0.77 -21.51 -17.56
N GLY A 157 -0.04 -21.17 -18.64
CA GLY A 157 -0.08 -21.92 -19.90
C GLY A 157 -1.35 -21.70 -20.72
N SER A 158 -2.04 -20.59 -20.52
CA SER A 158 -3.18 -20.19 -21.36
C SER A 158 -2.74 -19.91 -22.80
N ASP A 159 -3.57 -20.32 -23.77
CA ASP A 159 -3.33 -20.03 -25.20
C ASP A 159 -3.78 -18.62 -25.60
N LEU A 160 -4.33 -17.82 -24.67
CA LEU A 160 -4.77 -16.47 -24.94
C LEU A 160 -3.60 -15.56 -25.29
N LYS A 161 -3.71 -14.87 -26.43
CA LYS A 161 -2.74 -13.87 -26.87
C LYS A 161 -3.30 -12.49 -26.62
N ILE A 162 -2.86 -11.86 -25.56
CA ILE A 162 -3.32 -10.55 -25.13
C ILE A 162 -2.18 -9.53 -25.31
N ASN A 163 -2.37 -8.58 -26.22
CA ASN A 163 -1.46 -7.47 -26.50
C ASN A 163 -2.12 -6.13 -26.17
N SER A 164 -3.41 -6.14 -25.92
CA SER A 164 -4.21 -5.00 -25.49
C SER A 164 -5.44 -5.49 -24.72
N LEU A 165 -6.09 -4.62 -23.95
CA LEU A 165 -7.35 -4.94 -23.28
C LEU A 165 -8.48 -5.30 -24.27
N LYS A 166 -8.37 -4.84 -25.54
CA LYS A 166 -9.37 -5.17 -26.58
C LYS A 166 -9.29 -6.63 -27.05
N ASP A 167 -8.18 -7.32 -26.82
CA ASP A 167 -8.04 -8.75 -27.13
C ASP A 167 -8.87 -9.65 -26.19
N LEU A 168 -9.53 -9.04 -25.19
CA LEU A 168 -10.55 -9.69 -24.37
C LEU A 168 -11.92 -9.80 -25.07
N ASP A 169 -12.03 -9.44 -26.35
CA ASP A 169 -13.26 -9.62 -27.15
C ASP A 169 -13.69 -11.08 -27.18
N GLY A 170 -14.97 -11.33 -26.90
CA GLY A 170 -15.55 -12.68 -26.80
C GLY A 170 -15.13 -13.47 -25.55
N LYS A 171 -14.48 -12.84 -24.55
CA LYS A 171 -13.99 -13.50 -23.32
C LYS A 171 -14.86 -13.18 -22.13
N SER A 172 -14.80 -14.08 -21.13
CA SER A 172 -15.33 -13.85 -19.78
C SER A 172 -14.24 -13.35 -18.85
N VAL A 173 -14.48 -12.22 -18.18
CA VAL A 173 -13.48 -11.50 -17.40
C VAL A 173 -13.98 -11.24 -15.98
N GLY A 174 -13.21 -11.70 -14.99
CA GLY A 174 -13.44 -11.39 -13.58
C GLY A 174 -12.88 -10.04 -13.20
N VAL A 175 -13.66 -9.25 -12.48
CA VAL A 175 -13.27 -7.97 -11.90
C VAL A 175 -13.84 -7.82 -10.49
N GLN A 176 -13.21 -7.03 -9.64
CA GLN A 176 -13.82 -6.68 -8.37
C GLN A 176 -14.75 -5.47 -8.55
N LYS A 177 -15.95 -5.54 -7.98
CA LYS A 177 -16.98 -4.48 -8.08
C LYS A 177 -16.47 -3.13 -7.56
N GLY A 178 -16.84 -2.06 -8.29
CA GLY A 178 -16.54 -0.68 -7.92
C GLY A 178 -15.10 -0.24 -8.18
N THR A 179 -14.23 -1.14 -8.68
CA THR A 179 -12.86 -0.81 -9.10
C THR A 179 -12.82 -0.13 -10.46
N THR A 180 -11.68 0.42 -10.85
CA THR A 180 -11.46 0.95 -12.20
C THR A 180 -11.45 -0.17 -13.24
N SER A 181 -10.99 -1.38 -12.86
CA SER A 181 -11.10 -2.57 -13.71
C SER A 181 -12.57 -2.90 -14.07
N ASP A 182 -13.47 -2.86 -13.07
CA ASP A 182 -14.90 -3.08 -13.28
C ASP A 182 -15.50 -1.97 -14.17
N GLN A 183 -15.18 -0.70 -13.87
CA GLN A 183 -15.66 0.43 -14.66
C GLN A 183 -15.22 0.30 -16.12
N LEU A 184 -13.96 0.00 -16.38
CA LEU A 184 -13.37 -0.12 -17.71
C LEU A 184 -13.98 -1.27 -18.50
N MET A 185 -14.09 -2.46 -17.91
CA MET A 185 -14.68 -3.61 -18.61
C MET A 185 -16.19 -3.42 -18.86
N SER A 186 -16.90 -2.83 -17.90
CA SER A 186 -18.32 -2.48 -18.05
C SER A 186 -18.54 -1.39 -19.11
N GLU A 187 -17.66 -0.41 -19.21
CA GLU A 187 -17.67 0.60 -20.27
C GLU A 187 -17.43 -0.03 -21.64
N TYR A 188 -16.41 -0.86 -21.79
CA TYR A 188 -16.12 -1.57 -23.05
C TYR A 188 -17.31 -2.40 -23.54
N LYS A 189 -17.98 -3.10 -22.60
CA LYS A 189 -19.21 -3.85 -22.88
C LYS A 189 -20.36 -2.94 -23.32
N SER A 190 -20.63 -1.87 -22.57
CA SER A 190 -21.78 -0.98 -22.80
C SER A 190 -21.67 -0.17 -24.09
N THR A 191 -20.45 0.27 -24.42
CA THR A 191 -20.13 1.00 -25.65
C THR A 191 -19.94 0.08 -26.86
N LYS A 192 -20.00 -1.24 -26.65
CA LYS A 192 -19.70 -2.25 -27.67
C LYS A 192 -18.30 -2.11 -28.29
N THR A 193 -17.35 -1.60 -27.49
CA THR A 193 -15.94 -1.56 -27.87
C THR A 193 -15.39 -2.97 -28.08
N ILE A 194 -15.79 -3.89 -27.18
CA ILE A 194 -15.63 -5.33 -27.30
C ILE A 194 -16.86 -6.06 -26.74
N ASN A 195 -17.05 -7.31 -27.15
CA ASN A 195 -18.10 -8.18 -26.62
C ASN A 195 -17.55 -9.00 -25.45
N VAL A 196 -17.36 -8.37 -24.29
CA VAL A 196 -16.84 -9.01 -23.09
C VAL A 196 -17.95 -9.41 -22.13
N GLU A 197 -17.84 -10.59 -21.51
CA GLU A 197 -18.69 -10.98 -20.38
C GLU A 197 -17.98 -10.59 -19.08
N VAL A 198 -18.60 -9.68 -18.30
CA VAL A 198 -18.03 -9.17 -17.06
C VAL A 198 -18.60 -9.92 -15.86
N ALA A 199 -17.78 -10.69 -15.18
CA ALA A 199 -18.07 -11.37 -13.92
C ALA A 199 -17.60 -10.51 -12.75
N ALA A 200 -18.45 -9.57 -12.29
CA ALA A 200 -18.13 -8.67 -11.20
C ALA A 200 -18.36 -9.34 -9.84
N ASN A 201 -17.33 -9.40 -9.01
CA ASN A 201 -17.33 -10.04 -7.69
C ASN A 201 -17.11 -9.03 -6.56
N ASP A 202 -17.71 -9.27 -5.39
CA ASP A 202 -17.50 -8.40 -4.22
C ASP A 202 -16.07 -8.50 -3.66
N LYS A 203 -15.40 -9.64 -3.87
CA LYS A 203 -14.03 -9.90 -3.42
C LYS A 203 -13.14 -10.33 -4.58
N LEU A 204 -11.95 -9.75 -4.67
CA LEU A 204 -10.97 -10.10 -5.71
C LEU A 204 -10.61 -11.60 -5.68
N LEU A 205 -10.49 -12.21 -4.49
CA LEU A 205 -10.18 -13.62 -4.36
C LEU A 205 -11.19 -14.53 -5.11
N ASN A 206 -12.46 -14.12 -5.20
CA ASN A 206 -13.46 -14.88 -5.95
C ASN A 206 -13.17 -14.88 -7.46
N CYS A 207 -12.67 -13.76 -8.01
CA CYS A 207 -12.24 -13.70 -9.41
C CYS A 207 -11.12 -14.73 -9.70
N PHE A 208 -10.10 -14.79 -8.83
CA PHE A 208 -9.02 -15.77 -8.96
C PHE A 208 -9.49 -17.23 -8.75
N THR A 209 -10.48 -17.43 -7.89
CA THR A 209 -11.12 -18.76 -7.73
C THR A 209 -11.85 -19.17 -8.99
N GLN A 210 -12.65 -18.30 -9.59
CA GLN A 210 -13.34 -18.54 -10.84
C GLN A 210 -12.35 -18.80 -12.00
N LEU A 211 -11.26 -18.00 -12.07
CA LEU A 211 -10.19 -18.23 -13.04
C LEU A 211 -9.57 -19.63 -12.86
N THR A 212 -9.26 -20.02 -11.63
CA THR A 212 -8.70 -21.35 -11.34
C THR A 212 -9.64 -22.48 -11.80
N ASN A 213 -10.93 -22.32 -11.54
CA ASN A 213 -11.97 -23.30 -11.93
C ASN A 213 -12.23 -23.32 -13.45
N GLY A 214 -11.79 -22.32 -14.21
CA GLY A 214 -12.08 -22.18 -15.63
C GLY A 214 -13.50 -21.66 -15.92
N GLU A 215 -14.10 -20.98 -14.95
CA GLU A 215 -15.41 -20.33 -15.07
C GLU A 215 -15.30 -18.99 -15.80
N ILE A 216 -14.09 -18.39 -15.81
CA ILE A 216 -13.72 -17.19 -16.55
C ILE A 216 -12.38 -17.38 -17.27
N ASP A 217 -12.16 -16.60 -18.32
CA ASP A 217 -10.95 -16.67 -19.16
C ASP A 217 -9.79 -15.86 -18.58
N ALA A 218 -10.08 -14.72 -17.92
CA ALA A 218 -9.09 -13.80 -17.40
C ALA A 218 -9.60 -13.03 -16.18
N VAL A 219 -8.67 -12.44 -15.43
CA VAL A 219 -8.95 -11.42 -14.41
C VAL A 219 -8.30 -10.12 -14.84
N VAL A 220 -9.02 -9.00 -14.77
CA VAL A 220 -8.45 -7.65 -14.93
C VAL A 220 -8.35 -7.02 -13.55
N VAL A 221 -7.14 -6.58 -13.21
CA VAL A 221 -6.79 -6.10 -11.87
C VAL A 221 -5.57 -5.18 -11.94
N ASP A 222 -5.31 -4.43 -10.88
CA ASP A 222 -4.14 -3.58 -10.71
C ASP A 222 -2.82 -4.37 -10.83
N SER A 223 -1.81 -3.79 -11.49
CA SER A 223 -0.55 -4.46 -11.81
C SER A 223 0.20 -4.96 -10.57
N THR A 224 0.27 -4.15 -9.52
CA THR A 224 0.92 -4.52 -8.26
C THR A 224 0.23 -5.67 -7.54
N VAL A 225 -1.10 -5.75 -7.64
CA VAL A 225 -1.90 -6.85 -7.10
C VAL A 225 -1.73 -8.11 -7.95
N ALA A 226 -1.72 -7.95 -9.28
CA ALA A 226 -1.43 -9.05 -10.22
C ALA A 226 -0.06 -9.67 -9.91
N ASP A 227 0.96 -8.83 -9.69
CA ASP A 227 2.32 -9.27 -9.34
C ASP A 227 2.30 -10.12 -8.05
N GLY A 228 1.61 -9.66 -7.00
CA GLY A 228 1.47 -10.39 -5.75
C GLY A 228 0.76 -11.74 -5.88
N PHE A 229 -0.33 -11.79 -6.65
CA PHE A 229 -1.06 -13.05 -6.88
C PHE A 229 -0.26 -14.05 -7.70
N VAL A 230 0.41 -13.60 -8.76
CA VAL A 230 1.25 -14.44 -9.63
C VAL A 230 2.47 -14.94 -8.87
N ALA A 231 3.17 -14.08 -8.13
CA ALA A 231 4.34 -14.49 -7.33
C ALA A 231 4.01 -15.54 -6.27
N LYS A 232 2.83 -15.42 -5.62
CA LYS A 232 2.36 -16.41 -4.64
C LYS A 232 1.84 -17.71 -5.26
N ASN A 233 1.49 -17.71 -6.54
CA ASN A 233 0.88 -18.86 -7.24
C ASN A 233 1.44 -19.03 -8.67
N PRO A 234 2.77 -19.13 -8.86
CA PRO A 234 3.39 -19.12 -10.17
C PRO A 234 3.03 -20.33 -11.05
N ASP A 235 2.58 -21.41 -10.41
CA ASP A 235 2.12 -22.62 -11.10
C ASP A 235 0.66 -22.52 -11.58
N LYS A 236 -0.10 -21.49 -11.11
CA LYS A 236 -1.53 -21.32 -11.43
C LYS A 236 -1.79 -20.16 -12.37
N TYR A 237 -1.04 -19.07 -12.25
CA TYR A 237 -1.32 -17.81 -12.93
C TYR A 237 -0.10 -17.25 -13.64
N GLU A 238 -0.36 -16.44 -14.66
CA GLU A 238 0.62 -15.59 -15.32
C GLU A 238 0.01 -14.28 -15.77
N LYS A 239 0.82 -13.24 -15.82
CA LYS A 239 0.41 -11.97 -16.42
C LYS A 239 0.48 -12.10 -17.95
N ALA A 240 -0.64 -11.89 -18.62
CA ALA A 240 -0.71 -11.89 -20.07
C ALA A 240 -0.38 -10.51 -20.67
N PHE A 241 -0.83 -9.43 -19.99
CA PHE A 241 -0.66 -8.07 -20.47
C PHE A 241 -0.77 -7.06 -19.32
N SER A 242 -0.04 -5.95 -19.41
CA SER A 242 -0.22 -4.76 -18.55
C SER A 242 -0.29 -3.52 -19.42
N ASP A 243 -1.35 -2.73 -19.29
CA ASP A 243 -1.56 -1.51 -20.05
C ASP A 243 -0.78 -0.34 -19.44
N LYS A 244 0.46 -0.16 -19.89
CA LYS A 244 1.34 0.92 -19.41
C LYS A 244 1.06 2.27 -20.08
N THR A 245 0.10 2.35 -21.00
CA THR A 245 -0.25 3.59 -21.71
C THR A 245 -1.18 4.48 -20.90
N GLU A 246 -1.93 3.87 -19.97
CA GLU A 246 -2.90 4.56 -19.11
C GLU A 246 -2.54 4.33 -17.62
N PRO A 247 -1.56 5.08 -17.08
CA PRO A 247 -1.18 4.97 -15.68
C PRO A 247 -2.29 5.45 -14.75
N GLU A 248 -2.50 4.72 -13.66
CA GLU A 248 -3.40 5.08 -12.57
C GLU A 248 -2.60 5.47 -11.34
N GLU A 249 -3.00 6.53 -10.65
CA GLU A 249 -2.40 6.98 -9.41
C GLU A 249 -3.32 6.66 -8.24
N PHE A 250 -2.79 6.08 -7.15
CA PHE A 250 -3.54 5.88 -5.92
C PHE A 250 -3.34 7.03 -4.94
N GLY A 251 -4.42 7.38 -4.26
CA GLY A 251 -4.45 8.40 -3.23
C GLY A 251 -5.41 8.07 -2.10
N ILE A 252 -5.16 8.67 -0.95
CA ILE A 252 -6.05 8.55 0.21
C ILE A 252 -7.28 9.41 -0.05
N ALA A 253 -8.47 8.80 0.01
CA ALA A 253 -9.73 9.52 -0.16
C ALA A 253 -10.20 10.12 1.17
N ILE A 254 -10.63 11.39 1.13
CA ILE A 254 -10.94 12.21 2.30
C ILE A 254 -12.30 12.91 2.07
N GLY A 255 -13.04 13.15 3.12
CA GLY A 255 -14.33 13.83 3.02
C GLY A 255 -14.23 15.24 2.41
N LYS A 256 -15.18 15.59 1.53
CA LYS A 256 -15.21 16.88 0.80
C LYS A 256 -15.06 18.12 1.71
N ASN A 257 -15.54 18.04 2.92
CA ASN A 257 -15.57 19.16 3.85
C ASN A 257 -14.35 19.17 4.80
N ASN A 258 -13.38 18.27 4.60
CA ASN A 258 -12.22 18.12 5.49
C ASN A 258 -10.90 18.47 4.81
N ALA A 259 -10.82 19.65 4.20
CA ALA A 259 -9.62 20.14 3.52
C ALA A 259 -8.41 20.26 4.46
N LYS A 260 -8.63 20.54 5.75
CA LYS A 260 -7.54 20.56 6.75
C LYS A 260 -6.91 19.19 6.95
N LEU A 261 -7.70 18.12 6.98
CA LEU A 261 -7.19 16.76 7.05
C LEU A 261 -6.42 16.40 5.78
N GLN A 262 -6.90 16.81 4.60
CA GLN A 262 -6.18 16.64 3.34
C GLN A 262 -4.81 17.33 3.37
N GLU A 263 -4.75 18.58 3.84
CA GLU A 263 -3.48 19.32 3.96
C GLU A 263 -2.51 18.62 4.92
N ALA A 264 -2.99 18.18 6.08
CA ALA A 264 -2.18 17.48 7.06
C ALA A 264 -1.63 16.13 6.52
N ILE A 265 -2.48 15.36 5.82
CA ILE A 265 -2.07 14.12 5.17
C ILE A 265 -1.02 14.39 4.07
N ASN A 266 -1.22 15.41 3.25
CA ASN A 266 -0.25 15.77 2.19
C ASN A 266 1.11 16.17 2.76
N LYS A 267 1.14 16.93 3.87
CA LYS A 267 2.39 17.25 4.58
C LYS A 267 3.08 16.01 5.12
N ALA A 268 2.30 15.04 5.63
CA ALA A 268 2.86 13.78 6.09
C ALA A 268 3.47 12.98 4.94
N LEU A 269 2.78 12.85 3.81
CA LEU A 269 3.30 12.20 2.61
C LEU A 269 4.57 12.88 2.08
N GLU A 270 4.61 14.22 2.07
CA GLU A 270 5.81 14.97 1.67
C GLU A 270 7.00 14.70 2.60
N GLN A 271 6.78 14.60 3.92
CA GLN A 271 7.84 14.25 4.87
C GLN A 271 8.29 12.80 4.67
N MET A 272 7.34 11.86 4.43
CA MET A 272 7.63 10.45 4.20
C MET A 272 8.41 10.21 2.90
N ASP A 273 8.19 11.04 1.89
CA ASP A 273 8.98 11.02 0.66
C ASP A 273 10.41 11.53 0.92
N LYS A 274 10.54 12.67 1.61
CA LYS A 274 11.85 13.28 1.93
C LYS A 274 12.75 12.43 2.82
N ASP A 275 12.19 11.70 3.78
CA ASP A 275 12.96 10.87 4.71
C ASP A 275 13.10 9.41 4.23
N GLY A 276 12.56 9.08 3.05
CA GLY A 276 12.70 7.79 2.40
C GLY A 276 11.68 6.74 2.86
N PHE A 277 10.79 7.05 3.81
CA PHE A 277 9.82 6.08 4.32
C PHE A 277 8.92 5.48 3.22
N LEU A 278 8.44 6.32 2.28
CA LEU A 278 7.61 5.83 1.15
C LEU A 278 8.35 4.81 0.31
N LYS A 279 9.61 5.13 -0.04
CA LYS A 279 10.45 4.23 -0.85
C LYS A 279 10.73 2.92 -0.11
N ASP A 280 11.18 2.99 1.13
CA ASP A 280 11.55 1.80 1.92
C ASP A 280 10.33 0.88 2.14
N THR A 281 9.15 1.47 2.38
CA THR A 281 7.89 0.72 2.51
C THR A 281 7.48 0.08 1.17
N ALA A 282 7.63 0.80 0.05
CA ALA A 282 7.36 0.25 -1.28
C ALA A 282 8.33 -0.90 -1.61
N ASP A 283 9.62 -0.72 -1.35
CA ASP A 283 10.63 -1.76 -1.55
C ASP A 283 10.30 -3.01 -0.69
N TYR A 284 9.87 -2.83 0.56
CA TYR A 284 9.49 -3.95 1.43
C TYR A 284 8.30 -4.75 0.89
N TRP A 285 7.23 -4.07 0.45
CA TRP A 285 6.00 -4.73 0.03
C TRP A 285 6.01 -5.23 -1.41
N PHE A 286 6.77 -4.59 -2.31
CA PHE A 286 6.71 -4.89 -3.75
C PHE A 286 7.97 -5.59 -4.30
N SER A 287 9.18 -5.40 -3.71
CA SER A 287 10.40 -6.07 -4.21
C SER A 287 10.50 -7.56 -3.85
N SER A 288 9.77 -8.03 -2.86
CA SER A 288 9.69 -9.46 -2.52
C SER A 288 8.84 -10.27 -3.50
N GLN A 289 8.44 -9.67 -4.63
CA GLN A 289 7.59 -10.27 -5.66
C GLN A 289 8.34 -10.50 -7.00
N GLU A 290 9.66 -10.22 -7.04
CA GLU A 290 10.53 -10.53 -8.17
C GLU A 290 11.15 -11.92 -8.08
#